data_0ed66bdee4605a2ed26dc2b5f1e302f3
#
_entry.id   0ed66bdee4605a2ed26dc2b5f1e302f3
#
_cell.length_a   1.000
_cell.length_b   1.000
_cell.length_c   1.000
_cell.angle_alpha   90.00
_cell.angle_beta   90.00
_cell.angle_gamma   90.00
#
_symmetry.space_group_name_H-M   'P 1'
#
loop_
_entity.id
_entity.type
_entity.pdbx_description
1 polymer ?
#
loop_
_entity_poly.entity_id
_entity_poly.type
_entity_poly.pdbx_seq_one_letter_code
_entity_poly.pdbx_strand_id
1 'polypeptide(L)'
;MVKYYRSKKRITRKMRRGGNSSSASRKSKSRSSSKSKKSKSSSAEDYVNDTCPICFEHLSLRPIITTRCKHTFHEDCLVGWCSAQQGQNSCPVCRADITATCAEIAPFNSMEIFRYLGVSAPGGQAYNNAKAIDIITNPKFDPNVRAKYMDLPEQRSLFWHLVSHLEWKLLEELLKRPDLVIPVADVSDHAGSNHVRKLLIKYKKVPKALKGLMM
;
A
#
# COMPACT_ATOMS: atom_id res chain seq x y z
N MET A 1 -0.83 -46.48 -15.43
CA MET A 1 -2.15 -46.45 -14.79
C MET A 1 -1.98 -46.47 -13.29
N VAL A 2 -2.16 -45.32 -12.65
CA VAL A 2 -2.12 -45.20 -11.18
C VAL A 2 -3.46 -44.61 -10.74
N LYS A 3 -4.24 -45.36 -9.99
CA LYS A 3 -5.57 -44.99 -9.47
C LYS A 3 -5.40 -44.15 -8.22
N TYR A 4 -5.89 -42.89 -8.23
CA TYR A 4 -6.01 -42.05 -7.03
C TYR A 4 -7.30 -42.35 -6.28
N TYR A 5 -7.17 -42.81 -5.04
CA TYR A 5 -8.27 -42.99 -4.09
C TYR A 5 -8.65 -41.66 -3.47
N ARG A 6 -9.92 -41.27 -3.65
CA ARG A 6 -10.55 -40.14 -2.97
C ARG A 6 -11.09 -40.60 -1.62
N SER A 7 -10.59 -40.04 -0.52
CA SER A 7 -11.17 -40.21 0.81
C SER A 7 -11.90 -38.92 1.22
N LYS A 8 -13.25 -39.01 1.29
CA LYS A 8 -14.12 -37.98 1.85
C LYS A 8 -14.36 -38.28 3.31
N LYS A 9 -13.85 -37.46 4.24
CA LYS A 9 -14.32 -37.45 5.64
C LYS A 9 -15.29 -36.30 5.85
N ARG A 10 -16.57 -36.65 6.02
CA ARG A 10 -17.62 -35.77 6.53
C ARG A 10 -17.47 -35.70 8.06
N ILE A 11 -17.33 -34.49 8.60
CA ILE A 11 -17.45 -34.23 10.02
C ILE A 11 -18.76 -33.45 10.23
N THR A 12 -19.76 -34.16 10.73
CA THR A 12 -21.02 -33.61 11.23
C THR A 12 -20.80 -33.10 12.65
N ARG A 13 -20.91 -31.81 12.87
CA ARG A 13 -20.92 -31.22 14.21
C ARG A 13 -22.34 -30.90 14.65
N LYS A 14 -22.79 -31.66 15.65
CA LYS A 14 -24.08 -31.64 16.31
C LYS A 14 -24.26 -30.34 17.11
N MET A 15 -25.27 -29.55 16.76
CA MET A 15 -25.70 -28.40 17.57
C MET A 15 -26.38 -28.90 18.86
N ARG A 16 -25.90 -28.43 19.99
CA ARG A 16 -26.63 -28.53 21.29
C ARG A 16 -27.34 -27.20 21.52
N ARG A 17 -28.67 -27.28 21.57
CA ARG A 17 -29.59 -26.29 22.14
C ARG A 17 -29.63 -26.46 23.64
N GLY A 18 -29.64 -25.39 24.37
CA GLY A 18 -30.03 -25.26 25.77
C GLY A 18 -29.75 -23.82 26.18
N GLY A 19 -30.59 -23.08 26.82
CA GLY A 19 -31.83 -23.22 27.48
C GLY A 19 -32.06 -21.86 28.17
N ASN A 20 -33.28 -21.45 28.16
CA ASN A 20 -33.86 -20.26 28.79
C ASN A 20 -33.51 -20.15 30.28
N SER A 21 -33.28 -18.91 30.75
CA SER A 21 -33.84 -18.49 32.04
C SER A 21 -33.95 -16.98 32.14
N SER A 22 -35.16 -16.60 32.35
CA SER A 22 -35.87 -15.40 32.69
C SER A 22 -35.39 -14.67 33.94
N SER A 23 -35.75 -13.37 33.92
CA SER A 23 -36.20 -12.51 35.03
C SER A 23 -35.15 -11.91 35.99
N ALA A 24 -35.05 -10.59 36.04
CA ALA A 24 -35.68 -9.79 37.10
C ALA A 24 -35.39 -8.28 36.93
N SER A 25 -36.48 -7.55 36.78
CA SER A 25 -36.58 -6.09 36.92
C SER A 25 -36.23 -5.65 38.32
N ARG A 26 -35.37 -4.63 38.45
CA ARG A 26 -35.35 -3.78 39.66
C ARG A 26 -35.34 -2.30 39.26
N LYS A 27 -36.51 -1.69 39.51
CA LYS A 27 -36.71 -0.23 39.62
C LYS A 27 -36.03 0.24 40.90
N SER A 28 -35.28 1.31 40.84
CA SER A 28 -35.08 2.25 41.95
C SER A 28 -34.63 3.58 41.36
N LYS A 29 -35.54 4.53 41.27
CA LYS A 29 -35.77 5.72 42.12
C LYS A 29 -34.65 6.79 42.06
N SER A 30 -35.10 7.88 41.42
CA SER A 30 -34.62 9.25 41.47
C SER A 30 -34.16 9.79 42.81
N ARG A 31 -33.07 10.58 42.80
CA ARG A 31 -32.86 11.74 43.70
C ARG A 31 -31.91 12.70 42.97
N SER A 32 -32.43 13.83 42.52
CA SER A 32 -32.37 15.24 42.85
C SER A 32 -30.99 15.80 43.25
N SER A 33 -30.55 16.70 42.32
CA SER A 33 -29.97 18.02 42.54
C SER A 33 -28.95 18.26 43.65
N SER A 34 -27.75 18.66 43.22
CA SER A 34 -27.08 19.80 43.86
C SER A 34 -26.25 20.58 42.85
N LYS A 35 -26.65 21.84 42.63
CA LYS A 35 -25.84 22.89 42.03
C LYS A 35 -24.64 23.15 42.92
N SER A 36 -23.45 23.02 42.39
CA SER A 36 -22.27 23.62 42.98
C SER A 36 -21.46 24.36 41.94
N LYS A 37 -21.11 25.54 42.35
CA LYS A 37 -20.57 26.71 41.73
C LYS A 37 -19.32 26.49 40.87
N LYS A 38 -19.34 27.18 39.74
CA LYS A 38 -18.25 27.60 38.87
C LYS A 38 -17.02 28.05 39.68
N SER A 39 -15.97 27.28 39.61
CA SER A 39 -14.61 27.77 39.81
C SER A 39 -13.85 27.62 38.52
N LYS A 40 -13.48 28.74 37.93
CA LYS A 40 -12.50 28.84 36.85
C LYS A 40 -11.19 28.23 37.39
N SER A 41 -10.77 27.12 36.83
CA SER A 41 -9.36 26.69 36.82
C SER A 41 -8.98 26.48 35.37
N SER A 42 -8.20 27.39 34.91
CA SER A 42 -7.46 27.39 33.66
C SER A 42 -6.52 26.19 33.61
N SER A 43 -6.32 25.62 32.39
CA SER A 43 -5.17 24.86 31.98
C SER A 43 -5.01 23.41 32.48
N ALA A 44 -5.93 22.52 32.11
CA ALA A 44 -5.65 21.09 32.06
C ALA A 44 -6.21 20.39 30.80
N GLU A 45 -6.87 21.14 29.89
CA GLU A 45 -7.54 20.57 28.72
C GLU A 45 -6.70 20.63 27.43
N ASP A 46 -5.59 21.37 27.40
CA ASP A 46 -4.76 21.51 26.22
C ASP A 46 -3.67 20.40 26.06
N TYR A 47 -3.38 19.64 27.10
CA TYR A 47 -2.33 18.60 27.06
C TYR A 47 -2.76 17.25 26.47
N VAL A 48 -4.06 17.03 26.26
CA VAL A 48 -4.57 15.72 25.82
C VAL A 48 -4.47 15.51 24.31
N ASN A 49 -4.23 16.61 23.53
CA ASN A 49 -4.23 16.55 22.07
C ASN A 49 -2.85 16.50 21.41
N ASP A 50 -1.76 16.56 22.17
CA ASP A 50 -0.41 16.66 21.61
C ASP A 50 0.32 15.33 21.48
N THR A 51 -0.32 14.21 21.84
CA THR A 51 0.29 12.87 21.77
C THR A 51 -0.44 11.98 20.78
N CYS A 52 0.32 11.18 20.04
CA CYS A 52 -0.23 10.17 19.14
C CYS A 52 -0.89 9.03 19.94
N PRO A 53 -2.21 8.75 19.77
CA PRO A 53 -2.91 7.71 20.53
C PRO A 53 -2.44 6.27 20.24
N ILE A 54 -1.57 6.07 19.24
CA ILE A 54 -1.05 4.75 18.88
C ILE A 54 0.29 4.46 19.57
N CYS A 55 1.24 5.40 19.52
CA CYS A 55 2.58 5.20 20.08
C CYS A 55 2.81 5.98 21.38
N PHE A 56 1.88 6.87 21.77
CA PHE A 56 1.95 7.75 22.94
C PHE A 56 3.10 8.75 22.95
N GLU A 57 3.77 8.96 21.80
CA GLU A 57 4.78 10.00 21.63
C GLU A 57 4.14 11.31 21.17
N HIS A 58 4.87 12.41 21.38
CA HIS A 58 4.40 13.77 21.03
C HIS A 58 4.25 13.91 19.51
N LEU A 59 3.13 14.46 19.06
CA LEU A 59 2.78 14.60 17.62
C LEU A 59 3.76 15.44 16.81
N SER A 60 4.50 16.36 17.46
CA SER A 60 5.50 17.20 16.77
C SER A 60 6.75 16.45 16.32
N LEU A 61 6.96 15.21 16.76
CA LEU A 61 8.18 14.44 16.47
C LEU A 61 8.22 13.88 15.06
N ARG A 62 7.07 13.69 14.42
CA ARG A 62 6.93 13.06 13.10
C ARG A 62 5.79 13.68 12.30
N PRO A 63 5.74 13.46 10.97
CA PRO A 63 4.60 13.89 10.14
C PRO A 63 3.28 13.38 10.71
N ILE A 64 2.27 14.23 10.71
CA ILE A 64 0.95 13.94 11.28
C ILE A 64 -0.12 13.88 10.20
N ILE A 65 -1.14 13.07 10.46
CA ILE A 65 -2.35 13.00 9.65
C ILE A 65 -3.59 13.07 10.54
N THR A 66 -4.60 13.83 10.09
CA THR A 66 -5.87 13.95 10.78
C THR A 66 -6.97 13.26 9.99
N THR A 67 -7.67 12.34 10.62
CA THR A 67 -8.78 11.59 10.04
C THR A 67 -10.04 12.45 9.91
N ARG A 68 -11.03 12.01 9.12
CA ARG A 68 -12.34 12.70 8.98
C ARG A 68 -13.08 12.83 10.32
N CYS A 69 -12.86 11.94 11.25
CA CYS A 69 -13.42 12.00 12.61
C CYS A 69 -12.61 12.90 13.54
N LYS A 70 -11.68 13.71 13.01
CA LYS A 70 -10.88 14.74 13.71
C LYS A 70 -9.89 14.20 14.75
N HIS A 71 -9.47 12.93 14.65
CA HIS A 71 -8.40 12.39 15.47
C HIS A 71 -7.08 12.45 14.69
N THR A 72 -6.01 12.86 15.38
CA THR A 72 -4.68 13.08 14.78
C THR A 72 -3.72 12.00 15.26
N PHE A 73 -2.89 11.52 14.34
CA PHE A 73 -1.91 10.46 14.56
C PHE A 73 -0.62 10.81 13.82
N HIS A 74 0.50 10.17 14.16
CA HIS A 74 1.61 10.12 13.23
C HIS A 74 1.22 9.33 11.99
N GLU A 75 1.68 9.75 10.83
CA GLU A 75 1.34 9.12 9.54
C GLU A 75 1.77 7.65 9.52
N ASP A 76 3.01 7.33 9.90
CA ASP A 76 3.55 5.98 9.99
C ASP A 76 2.79 5.07 10.98
N CYS A 77 2.35 5.62 12.11
CA CYS A 77 1.54 4.91 13.08
C CYS A 77 0.17 4.54 12.50
N LEU A 78 -0.49 5.48 11.80
CA LEU A 78 -1.79 5.20 11.19
C LEU A 78 -1.67 4.26 9.98
N VAL A 79 -0.61 4.35 9.19
CA VAL A 79 -0.28 3.37 8.13
C VAL A 79 -0.15 1.97 8.71
N GLY A 80 0.61 1.81 9.80
CA GLY A 80 0.75 0.52 10.50
C GLY A 80 -0.59 0.00 11.02
N TRP A 81 -1.42 0.86 11.60
CA TRP A 81 -2.76 0.53 12.08
C TRP A 81 -3.67 0.04 10.95
N CYS A 82 -3.77 0.78 9.84
CA CYS A 82 -4.57 0.41 8.68
C CYS A 82 -4.13 -0.93 8.08
N SER A 83 -2.83 -1.18 8.02
CA SER A 83 -2.27 -2.43 7.48
C SER A 83 -2.59 -3.65 8.37
N ALA A 84 -2.69 -3.48 9.69
CA ALA A 84 -2.96 -4.56 10.65
C ALA A 84 -4.44 -4.95 10.72
N GLN A 85 -5.38 -4.09 10.31
CA GLN A 85 -6.83 -4.26 10.53
C GLN A 85 -7.54 -5.20 9.53
N GLN A 86 -6.83 -5.83 8.60
CA GLN A 86 -7.41 -6.80 7.64
C GLN A 86 -8.76 -6.36 7.01
N GLY A 87 -8.89 -5.07 6.69
CA GLY A 87 -10.09 -4.51 6.03
C GLY A 87 -11.16 -3.93 6.96
N GLN A 88 -10.98 -3.98 8.29
CA GLN A 88 -11.82 -3.25 9.25
C GLN A 88 -11.17 -1.94 9.65
N ASN A 89 -11.11 -0.99 8.72
CA ASN A 89 -10.42 0.29 8.91
C ASN A 89 -11.24 1.22 9.81
N SER A 90 -11.14 1.04 11.12
CA SER A 90 -11.80 1.86 12.14
C SER A 90 -10.80 2.72 12.91
N CYS A 91 -11.23 3.93 13.29
CA CYS A 91 -10.40 4.85 14.07
C CYS A 91 -9.99 4.24 15.42
N PRO A 92 -8.71 4.28 15.81
CA PRO A 92 -8.24 3.76 17.10
C PRO A 92 -8.92 4.40 18.31
N VAL A 93 -9.39 5.65 18.18
CA VAL A 93 -9.97 6.44 19.29
C VAL A 93 -11.48 6.27 19.37
N CYS A 94 -12.21 6.51 18.26
CA CYS A 94 -13.68 6.56 18.28
C CYS A 94 -14.35 5.44 17.49
N ARG A 95 -13.60 4.56 16.84
CA ARG A 95 -14.08 3.44 16.02
C ARG A 95 -14.90 3.85 14.79
N ALA A 96 -14.93 5.14 14.44
CA ALA A 96 -15.53 5.60 13.19
C ALA A 96 -14.81 4.99 11.98
N ASP A 97 -15.52 4.78 10.88
CA ASP A 97 -14.94 4.29 9.64
C ASP A 97 -13.93 5.29 9.06
N ILE A 98 -12.69 4.83 8.84
CA ILE A 98 -11.60 5.59 8.24
C ILE A 98 -11.04 4.90 6.98
N THR A 99 -11.83 4.05 6.32
CA THR A 99 -11.41 3.30 5.13
C THR A 99 -10.84 4.21 4.04
N ALA A 100 -11.47 5.36 3.80
CA ALA A 100 -10.98 6.32 2.82
C ALA A 100 -9.60 6.88 3.20
N THR A 101 -9.40 7.24 4.48
CA THR A 101 -8.08 7.71 4.98
C THR A 101 -7.04 6.61 4.87
N CYS A 102 -7.36 5.38 5.26
CA CYS A 102 -6.45 4.23 5.12
C CYS A 102 -6.05 3.99 3.66
N ALA A 103 -6.98 4.12 2.71
CA ALA A 103 -6.68 3.98 1.28
C ALA A 103 -5.74 5.08 0.76
N GLU A 104 -5.91 6.32 1.26
CA GLU A 104 -5.07 7.46 0.88
C GLU A 104 -3.63 7.33 1.38
N ILE A 105 -3.44 6.77 2.60
CA ILE A 105 -2.12 6.63 3.23
C ILE A 105 -1.48 5.25 3.01
N ALA A 106 -2.21 4.30 2.43
CA ALA A 106 -1.66 2.98 2.13
C ALA A 106 -0.36 3.12 1.35
N PRO A 107 0.71 2.39 1.73
CA PRO A 107 1.93 2.39 0.97
C PRO A 107 1.66 1.88 -0.44
N PHE A 108 2.08 2.65 -1.44
CA PHE A 108 1.92 2.25 -2.83
C PHE A 108 2.87 1.10 -3.13
N ASN A 109 2.32 -0.04 -3.55
CA ASN A 109 3.12 -1.21 -3.89
C ASN A 109 3.60 -1.13 -5.35
N SER A 110 4.73 -0.47 -5.58
CA SER A 110 5.32 -0.35 -6.91
C SER A 110 5.72 -1.70 -7.53
N MET A 111 5.94 -2.74 -6.73
CA MET A 111 6.24 -4.09 -7.23
C MET A 111 5.04 -4.76 -7.89
N GLU A 112 3.83 -4.27 -7.66
CA GLU A 112 2.62 -4.80 -8.29
C GLU A 112 2.67 -4.71 -9.82
N ILE A 113 3.41 -3.76 -10.39
CA ILE A 113 3.61 -3.62 -11.83
C ILE A 113 4.05 -4.94 -12.49
N PHE A 114 4.93 -5.69 -11.83
CA PHE A 114 5.46 -6.94 -12.38
C PHE A 114 4.41 -8.06 -12.48
N ARG A 115 3.33 -8.00 -11.71
CA ARG A 115 2.19 -8.93 -11.85
C ARG A 115 1.45 -8.72 -13.17
N TYR A 116 1.30 -7.46 -13.60
CA TYR A 116 0.64 -7.10 -14.85
C TYR A 116 1.54 -7.29 -16.08
N LEU A 117 2.85 -7.40 -15.88
CA LEU A 117 3.82 -7.69 -16.93
C LEU A 117 4.07 -9.21 -17.09
N GLY A 118 3.38 -10.07 -16.37
CA GLY A 118 3.55 -11.53 -16.46
C GLY A 118 4.88 -12.06 -15.92
N VAL A 119 5.69 -11.22 -15.27
CA VAL A 119 7.06 -11.56 -14.85
C VAL A 119 7.11 -12.45 -13.61
N SER A 120 6.06 -12.49 -12.79
CA SER A 120 6.10 -13.09 -11.45
C SER A 120 5.07 -14.20 -11.19
N ALA A 121 4.29 -14.64 -12.18
CA ALA A 121 3.23 -15.62 -11.94
C ALA A 121 3.41 -16.91 -12.75
N PRO A 122 3.59 -18.06 -12.09
CA PRO A 122 3.31 -19.33 -12.73
C PRO A 122 1.78 -19.40 -12.97
N GLY A 123 1.36 -19.21 -14.22
CA GLY A 123 -0.06 -19.26 -14.60
C GLY A 123 -0.57 -18.04 -15.37
N GLY A 124 0.32 -17.16 -15.86
CA GLY A 124 0.04 -16.15 -16.87
C GLY A 124 -1.25 -15.37 -16.65
N GLN A 125 -1.27 -14.41 -15.72
CA GLN A 125 -2.33 -13.40 -15.80
C GLN A 125 -2.09 -12.58 -17.07
N ALA A 126 -3.13 -12.44 -17.88
CA ALA A 126 -3.09 -11.68 -19.12
C ALA A 126 -2.55 -10.28 -18.87
N TYR A 127 -1.62 -9.86 -19.73
CA TYR A 127 -1.13 -8.48 -19.83
C TYR A 127 -2.27 -7.48 -19.69
N ASN A 128 -2.21 -6.64 -18.69
CA ASN A 128 -3.17 -5.56 -18.52
C ASN A 128 -2.47 -4.20 -18.59
N ASN A 129 -2.21 -3.76 -19.83
CA ASN A 129 -1.51 -2.52 -20.09
C ASN A 129 -2.20 -1.29 -19.51
N ALA A 130 -3.54 -1.29 -19.39
CA ALA A 130 -4.27 -0.17 -18.80
C ALA A 130 -3.92 -0.01 -17.31
N LYS A 131 -3.98 -1.10 -16.53
CA LYS A 131 -3.59 -1.07 -15.11
C LYS A 131 -2.10 -0.78 -14.92
N ALA A 132 -1.25 -1.29 -15.80
CA ALA A 132 0.17 -1.00 -15.74
C ALA A 132 0.46 0.50 -15.99
N ILE A 133 -0.26 1.15 -16.91
CA ILE A 133 -0.18 2.59 -17.13
C ILE A 133 -0.64 3.35 -15.89
N ASP A 134 -1.77 2.97 -15.29
CA ASP A 134 -2.29 3.60 -14.07
C ASP A 134 -1.28 3.54 -12.92
N ILE A 135 -0.56 2.41 -12.80
CA ILE A 135 0.50 2.23 -11.81
C ILE A 135 1.69 3.16 -12.11
N ILE A 136 2.22 3.16 -13.35
CA ILE A 136 3.39 3.96 -13.74
C ILE A 136 3.12 5.46 -13.61
N THR A 137 1.89 5.90 -13.88
CA THR A 137 1.49 7.31 -13.82
C THR A 137 1.15 7.77 -12.40
N ASN A 138 1.01 6.86 -11.44
CA ASN A 138 0.75 7.23 -10.05
C ASN A 138 1.95 8.00 -9.47
N PRO A 139 1.76 9.18 -8.85
CA PRO A 139 2.85 9.98 -8.29
C PRO A 139 3.64 9.26 -7.16
N LYS A 140 2.99 8.31 -6.44
CA LYS A 140 3.63 7.51 -5.39
C LYS A 140 4.41 6.29 -5.94
N PHE A 141 4.37 6.05 -7.25
CA PHE A 141 5.08 4.94 -7.88
C PHE A 141 6.60 5.17 -7.88
N ASP A 142 7.38 4.20 -7.41
CA ASP A 142 8.83 4.20 -7.57
C ASP A 142 9.21 3.60 -8.93
N PRO A 143 9.72 4.39 -9.89
CA PRO A 143 10.09 3.90 -11.23
C PRO A 143 11.36 3.04 -11.23
N ASN A 144 12.10 3.01 -10.11
CA ASN A 144 13.38 2.30 -9.98
C ASN A 144 13.24 0.90 -9.40
N VAL A 145 12.01 0.38 -9.31
CA VAL A 145 11.75 -0.99 -8.83
C VAL A 145 12.47 -2.05 -9.66
N ARG A 146 12.90 -3.10 -8.99
CA ARG A 146 13.62 -4.22 -9.59
C ARG A 146 12.95 -5.53 -9.25
N ALA A 147 12.94 -6.45 -10.21
CA ALA A 147 12.44 -7.81 -9.99
C ALA A 147 13.40 -8.84 -10.58
N LYS A 148 13.34 -10.05 -10.02
CA LYS A 148 14.04 -11.19 -10.56
C LYS A 148 13.30 -11.68 -11.82
N TYR A 149 14.02 -11.93 -12.90
CA TYR A 149 13.46 -12.45 -14.14
C TYR A 149 13.90 -13.90 -14.31
N MET A 150 12.95 -14.83 -14.29
CA MET A 150 13.20 -16.27 -14.45
C MET A 150 14.41 -16.75 -13.62
N ASP A 151 15.37 -17.44 -14.27
CA ASP A 151 16.55 -18.01 -13.63
C ASP A 151 17.76 -17.05 -13.60
N LEU A 152 17.56 -15.77 -13.96
CA LEU A 152 18.66 -14.81 -13.88
C LEU A 152 19.06 -14.61 -12.41
N PRO A 153 20.38 -14.62 -12.10
CA PRO A 153 20.84 -14.46 -10.73
C PRO A 153 20.56 -13.06 -10.18
N GLU A 154 20.52 -12.05 -11.04
CA GLU A 154 20.39 -10.65 -10.68
C GLU A 154 18.96 -10.13 -10.87
N GLN A 155 18.57 -9.15 -10.00
CA GLN A 155 17.35 -8.39 -10.21
C GLN A 155 17.56 -7.35 -11.32
N ARG A 156 16.62 -7.27 -12.24
CA ARG A 156 16.61 -6.30 -13.34
C ARG A 156 15.63 -5.17 -13.06
N SER A 157 15.93 -3.97 -13.58
CA SER A 157 15.05 -2.81 -13.45
C SER A 157 13.76 -2.99 -14.27
N LEU A 158 12.73 -2.21 -13.93
CA LEU A 158 11.51 -2.15 -14.72
C LEU A 158 11.80 -1.76 -16.18
N PHE A 159 12.75 -0.82 -16.40
CA PHE A 159 13.20 -0.46 -17.75
C PHE A 159 13.64 -1.70 -18.56
N TRP A 160 14.50 -2.53 -17.98
CA TRP A 160 15.00 -3.75 -18.63
C TRP A 160 13.85 -4.70 -18.98
N HIS A 161 12.90 -4.90 -18.05
CA HIS A 161 11.74 -5.78 -18.28
C HIS A 161 10.87 -5.26 -19.45
N LEU A 162 10.57 -3.97 -19.49
CA LEU A 162 9.73 -3.40 -20.54
C LEU A 162 10.39 -3.49 -21.93
N VAL A 163 11.71 -3.30 -22.02
CA VAL A 163 12.45 -3.46 -23.27
C VAL A 163 12.49 -4.92 -23.71
N SER A 164 12.77 -5.84 -22.81
CA SER A 164 12.85 -7.29 -23.11
C SER A 164 11.52 -7.88 -23.56
N HIS A 165 10.40 -7.32 -23.06
CA HIS A 165 9.04 -7.73 -23.48
C HIS A 165 8.46 -6.89 -24.61
N LEU A 166 9.22 -5.94 -25.18
CA LEU A 166 8.81 -5.05 -26.27
C LEU A 166 7.59 -4.16 -25.93
N GLU A 167 7.42 -3.82 -24.64
CA GLU A 167 6.31 -3.04 -24.11
C GLU A 167 6.54 -1.53 -24.30
N TRP A 168 6.54 -1.09 -25.56
CA TRP A 168 6.94 0.27 -25.94
C TRP A 168 6.07 1.38 -25.35
N LYS A 169 4.74 1.16 -25.24
CA LYS A 169 3.83 2.13 -24.63
C LYS A 169 4.14 2.35 -23.15
N LEU A 170 4.33 1.27 -22.41
CA LEU A 170 4.67 1.34 -20.99
C LEU A 170 6.06 1.94 -20.78
N LEU A 171 7.00 1.61 -21.67
CA LEU A 171 8.34 2.19 -21.65
C LEU A 171 8.30 3.70 -21.88
N GLU A 172 7.49 4.21 -22.82
CA GLU A 172 7.34 5.64 -23.02
C GLU A 172 6.76 6.36 -21.81
N GLU A 173 5.75 5.77 -21.13
CA GLU A 173 5.20 6.34 -19.88
C GLU A 173 6.26 6.35 -18.76
N LEU A 174 7.02 5.27 -18.63
CA LEU A 174 8.11 5.19 -17.66
C LEU A 174 9.20 6.25 -17.91
N LEU A 175 9.58 6.46 -19.19
CA LEU A 175 10.61 7.43 -19.57
C LEU A 175 10.21 8.90 -19.33
N LYS A 176 8.92 9.19 -19.23
CA LYS A 176 8.42 10.53 -18.86
C LYS A 176 8.68 10.87 -17.38
N ARG A 177 8.91 9.89 -16.54
CA ARG A 177 9.13 10.08 -15.10
C ARG A 177 10.45 10.82 -14.85
N PRO A 178 10.44 11.96 -14.11
CA PRO A 178 11.66 12.71 -13.82
C PRO A 178 12.61 11.96 -12.87
N ASP A 179 12.04 11.18 -11.95
CA ASP A 179 12.69 10.41 -10.90
C ASP A 179 13.26 9.06 -11.36
N LEU A 180 13.07 8.68 -12.63
CA LEU A 180 13.62 7.45 -13.20
C LEU A 180 15.14 7.54 -13.36
N VAL A 181 15.85 6.58 -12.79
CA VAL A 181 17.28 6.33 -12.97
C VAL A 181 17.48 5.01 -13.71
N ILE A 182 18.06 5.05 -14.90
CA ILE A 182 18.28 3.85 -15.70
C ILE A 182 19.71 3.34 -15.47
N PRO A 183 19.87 2.08 -14.99
CA PRO A 183 21.19 1.49 -14.82
C PRO A 183 21.94 1.36 -16.14
N VAL A 184 23.24 1.65 -16.14
CA VAL A 184 24.10 1.55 -17.34
C VAL A 184 24.08 0.12 -17.90
N ALA A 185 24.14 -0.90 -17.03
CA ALA A 185 24.10 -2.30 -17.43
C ALA A 185 22.83 -2.62 -18.22
N ASP A 186 21.65 -2.17 -17.76
CA ASP A 186 20.38 -2.43 -18.42
C ASP A 186 20.28 -1.78 -19.80
N VAL A 187 20.92 -0.61 -19.99
CA VAL A 187 21.02 0.03 -21.29
C VAL A 187 22.01 -0.69 -22.20
N SER A 188 23.16 -1.15 -21.64
CA SER A 188 24.17 -1.88 -22.39
C SER A 188 23.64 -3.20 -22.95
N ASP A 189 22.82 -3.92 -22.18
CA ASP A 189 22.14 -5.15 -22.64
C ASP A 189 21.27 -4.93 -23.88
N HIS A 190 20.80 -3.71 -24.10
CA HIS A 190 19.93 -3.33 -25.21
C HIS A 190 20.57 -2.31 -26.17
N ALA A 191 21.88 -2.09 -26.10
CA ALA A 191 22.61 -1.08 -26.89
C ALA A 191 22.46 -1.26 -28.40
N GLY A 192 22.23 -2.48 -28.89
CA GLY A 192 21.98 -2.79 -30.30
C GLY A 192 20.60 -2.36 -30.81
N SER A 193 19.67 -2.00 -29.94
CA SER A 193 18.31 -1.60 -30.33
C SER A 193 18.24 -0.15 -30.74
N ASN A 194 18.11 0.14 -32.04
CA ASN A 194 17.88 1.49 -32.55
C ASN A 194 16.63 2.15 -31.96
N HIS A 195 15.61 1.36 -31.65
CA HIS A 195 14.37 1.87 -31.05
C HIS A 195 14.59 2.39 -29.63
N VAL A 196 15.24 1.60 -28.79
CA VAL A 196 15.61 1.99 -27.41
C VAL A 196 16.48 3.25 -27.44
N ARG A 197 17.49 3.29 -28.32
CA ARG A 197 18.37 4.44 -28.47
C ARG A 197 17.59 5.73 -28.80
N LYS A 198 16.67 5.69 -29.77
CA LYS A 198 15.82 6.82 -30.14
C LYS A 198 14.95 7.29 -28.98
N LEU A 199 14.37 6.37 -28.20
CA LEU A 199 13.54 6.71 -27.04
C LEU A 199 14.39 7.36 -25.93
N LEU A 200 15.55 6.82 -25.59
CA LEU A 200 16.43 7.38 -24.58
C LEU A 200 16.90 8.81 -24.95
N ILE A 201 17.19 9.06 -26.22
CA ILE A 201 17.55 10.41 -26.69
C ILE A 201 16.33 11.34 -26.61
N LYS A 202 15.16 10.91 -27.11
CA LYS A 202 13.90 11.68 -27.09
C LYS A 202 13.55 12.14 -25.67
N TYR A 203 13.68 11.28 -24.68
CA TYR A 203 13.33 11.56 -23.28
C TYR A 203 14.51 12.06 -22.44
N LYS A 204 15.68 12.30 -23.04
CA LYS A 204 16.90 12.77 -22.36
C LYS A 204 17.35 11.88 -21.21
N LYS A 205 17.13 10.56 -21.35
CA LYS A 205 17.42 9.53 -20.32
C LYS A 205 18.70 8.73 -20.62
N VAL A 206 19.55 9.18 -21.52
CA VAL A 206 20.84 8.54 -21.82
C VAL A 206 21.76 8.66 -20.60
N PRO A 207 22.22 7.54 -19.99
CA PRO A 207 23.18 7.60 -18.90
C PRO A 207 24.45 8.32 -19.29
N LYS A 208 25.01 9.11 -18.38
CA LYS A 208 26.21 9.94 -18.66
C LYS A 208 27.37 9.12 -19.23
N ALA A 209 27.57 7.90 -18.72
CA ALA A 209 28.64 6.99 -19.17
C ALA A 209 28.48 6.53 -20.64
N LEU A 210 27.27 6.57 -21.20
CA LEU A 210 26.99 6.06 -22.55
C LEU A 210 26.75 7.17 -23.57
N LYS A 211 26.84 8.45 -23.18
CA LYS A 211 26.57 9.57 -24.09
C LYS A 211 27.45 9.55 -25.34
N GLY A 212 28.74 9.21 -25.19
CA GLY A 212 29.69 9.14 -26.33
C GLY A 212 29.45 7.96 -27.28
N LEU A 213 28.75 6.89 -26.82
CA LEU A 213 28.46 5.71 -27.64
C LEU A 213 27.10 5.78 -28.34
N MET A 214 26.25 6.70 -27.90
CA MET A 214 24.85 6.82 -28.38
C MET A 214 24.60 8.05 -29.27
N MET A 215 25.57 8.97 -29.37
CA MET A 215 25.58 10.05 -30.34
C MET A 215 26.24 9.60 -31.64
#